data_230c92d953d0d14d8999d6ab404d1d28
#
_entry.id   230c92d953d0d14d8999d6ab404d1d28
#
_cell.length_a   1.000
_cell.length_b   1.000
_cell.length_c   1.000
_cell.angle_alpha   90.00
_cell.angle_beta   90.00
_cell.angle_gamma   90.00
#
_symmetry.space_group_name_H-M   'P 1'
#
loop_
_entity.id
_entity.type
_entity.pdbx_description
1 polymer ?
#
loop_
_entity_poly.entity_id
_entity_poly.type
_entity_poly.pdbx_seq_one_letter_code
_entity_poly.pdbx_strand_id
1 'polypeptide(L)'
;MAISAPLGTSGGGAAAVSGTDTAGTGGAGPGEAGASGSAGGMSVAVSGRGVETAGAGGRGVPGTMGGRGAIGTMGGSGAAGRSSGNGRGGGSGGSGGAETGGTNAAGAGGGAAGTSGTGETCPLPSRFKWTSSGVLAQPKAGWVSLKDFTYVEHEGKHLIYMTNHDTGTRWGSAMITFSDWPEMSTANQVAMTTSTVAPTLLYFAPKNLWILAYQWGGPAFSYATATDPTDPTKWSYGKTLYTGMISNSSTGPIDQTLICDEVRCYLFFAGDNGSIYRSSMPIADFPGTFGNATTILMESSNALFEAVEVYTVKGANQHLMIVEAIGGGGRFFRAYTSSTLDGRFTAMPEASSEATPFAGKNNVTFSGAAWTNDISHGDLIRGSDQTRTIDPCNLQLLYQGRSPSSGGDYGRLPYRPGLLTLSR
;
A
#
# COMPACT_ATOMS: atom_id res chain seq x y z
N MET A 1 -39.09 21.43 -44.68
CA MET A 1 -40.10 20.38 -44.91
C MET A 1 -40.22 19.63 -43.61
N ALA A 2 -41.10 19.95 -42.93
CA ALA A 2 -42.23 19.59 -42.12
C ALA A 2 -42.78 18.20 -42.43
N ILE A 3 -43.14 17.45 -41.37
CA ILE A 3 -44.47 16.84 -41.10
C ILE A 3 -44.22 15.64 -40.20
N SER A 4 -44.49 15.69 -38.92
CA SER A 4 -45.73 15.42 -38.13
C SER A 4 -45.84 13.97 -37.63
N ALA A 5 -46.02 13.87 -36.31
CA ALA A 5 -46.51 12.72 -35.53
C ALA A 5 -47.99 12.40 -35.84
N PRO A 6 -48.57 11.27 -35.36
CA PRO A 6 -49.44 11.46 -34.23
C PRO A 6 -49.45 10.40 -33.09
N LEU A 7 -50.01 10.86 -32.01
CA LEU A 7 -50.54 10.28 -30.77
C LEU A 7 -51.53 9.10 -30.95
N GLY A 8 -51.53 8.22 -29.92
CA GLY A 8 -52.62 7.26 -29.71
C GLY A 8 -52.68 6.80 -28.25
N THR A 9 -53.75 7.11 -27.60
CA THR A 9 -54.15 7.07 -26.20
C THR A 9 -54.84 5.76 -25.77
N SER A 10 -54.93 5.62 -24.43
CA SER A 10 -55.93 4.89 -23.59
C SER A 10 -55.67 3.39 -23.37
N GLY A 11 -55.88 2.79 -22.19
CA GLY A 11 -56.54 3.15 -20.96
C GLY A 11 -56.76 1.91 -20.14
N GLY A 12 -56.72 2.05 -18.82
CA GLY A 12 -57.69 1.56 -17.88
C GLY A 12 -57.59 0.12 -17.33
N GLY A 13 -57.62 0.01 -16.00
CA GLY A 13 -58.26 -1.08 -15.31
C GLY A 13 -57.62 -1.53 -14.00
N ALA A 14 -58.12 -1.02 -12.91
CA ALA A 14 -57.87 -1.45 -11.53
C ALA A 14 -58.65 -2.74 -11.17
N ALA A 15 -58.10 -3.56 -10.26
CA ALA A 15 -58.93 -4.27 -9.26
C ALA A 15 -58.07 -4.80 -8.12
N ALA A 16 -58.39 -4.34 -6.92
CA ALA A 16 -57.98 -4.86 -5.64
C ALA A 16 -58.87 -6.05 -5.22
N VAL A 17 -58.28 -7.03 -4.49
CA VAL A 17 -59.06 -7.85 -3.53
C VAL A 17 -58.13 -8.24 -2.36
N SER A 18 -58.63 -7.93 -1.20
CA SER A 18 -58.24 -8.24 0.16
C SER A 18 -58.48 -9.71 0.56
N GLY A 19 -57.73 -10.18 1.57
CA GLY A 19 -58.04 -11.45 2.26
C GLY A 19 -57.08 -11.72 3.41
N THR A 20 -57.53 -11.51 4.56
CA THR A 20 -57.30 -11.61 5.96
C THR A 20 -56.91 -13.00 6.51
N ASP A 21 -56.11 -12.93 7.61
CA ASP A 21 -56.09 -13.73 8.84
C ASP A 21 -55.72 -15.22 8.83
N THR A 22 -54.77 -15.65 9.64
CA THR A 22 -54.99 -16.11 11.02
C THR A 22 -53.68 -16.51 11.74
N ALA A 23 -53.69 -16.26 13.04
CA ALA A 23 -52.69 -16.53 14.04
C ALA A 23 -52.48 -18.01 14.35
N GLY A 24 -51.26 -18.38 14.82
CA GLY A 24 -50.94 -19.64 15.45
C GLY A 24 -49.76 -19.51 16.40
N THR A 25 -50.07 -19.53 17.68
CA THR A 25 -49.18 -19.49 18.85
C THR A 25 -48.49 -20.83 19.08
N GLY A 26 -47.28 -20.82 19.62
CA GLY A 26 -46.80 -21.92 20.45
C GLY A 26 -45.31 -22.22 20.45
N GLY A 27 -44.68 -22.04 21.61
CA GLY A 27 -43.75 -22.99 22.19
C GLY A 27 -42.28 -22.62 22.26
N ALA A 28 -41.89 -22.29 23.47
CA ALA A 28 -40.50 -22.05 23.91
C ALA A 28 -39.70 -23.35 24.11
N GLY A 29 -38.37 -23.24 24.03
CA GLY A 29 -37.42 -24.17 24.60
C GLY A 29 -35.99 -23.89 24.16
N PRO A 30 -35.05 -23.79 25.10
CA PRO A 30 -33.68 -23.31 24.81
C PRO A 30 -32.73 -24.48 24.47
N GLY A 31 -31.77 -24.24 23.58
CA GLY A 31 -30.72 -25.19 23.24
C GLY A 31 -29.41 -24.50 22.89
N GLU A 32 -28.47 -24.90 23.62
CA GLU A 32 -27.10 -24.42 23.84
C GLU A 32 -26.22 -24.12 22.64
N ALA A 33 -25.19 -23.28 22.97
CA ALA A 33 -24.07 -22.84 22.17
C ALA A 33 -23.21 -23.95 21.57
N GLY A 34 -22.78 -23.74 20.35
CA GLY A 34 -21.73 -24.50 19.71
C GLY A 34 -20.96 -23.54 18.77
N ALA A 35 -19.94 -22.89 19.30
CA ALA A 35 -18.98 -22.14 18.50
C ALA A 35 -17.98 -23.12 17.89
N SER A 36 -18.00 -23.26 16.56
CA SER A 36 -16.89 -23.85 15.81
C SER A 36 -16.53 -22.91 14.67
N GLY A 37 -15.48 -22.09 14.93
CA GLY A 37 -14.84 -21.26 13.92
C GLY A 37 -14.07 -22.17 12.96
N SER A 38 -14.53 -22.24 11.73
CA SER A 38 -13.80 -22.83 10.62
C SER A 38 -13.12 -21.71 9.84
N ALA A 39 -11.80 -21.60 9.98
CA ALA A 39 -10.97 -20.78 9.11
C ALA A 39 -10.96 -21.41 7.72
N GLY A 40 -11.70 -20.83 6.79
CA GLY A 40 -11.71 -21.22 5.39
C GLY A 40 -10.45 -20.74 4.68
N GLY A 41 -9.48 -21.65 4.47
CA GLY A 41 -8.35 -21.41 3.59
C GLY A 41 -8.82 -21.24 2.15
N MET A 42 -8.44 -20.15 1.51
CA MET A 42 -8.65 -19.93 0.09
C MET A 42 -7.60 -20.68 -0.73
N SER A 43 -8.04 -21.68 -1.47
CA SER A 43 -7.27 -22.27 -2.55
C SER A 43 -7.56 -21.50 -3.83
N VAL A 44 -6.56 -20.79 -4.34
CA VAL A 44 -6.60 -20.19 -5.67
C VAL A 44 -6.20 -21.27 -6.66
N ALA A 45 -7.17 -21.79 -7.40
CA ALA A 45 -6.92 -22.70 -8.51
C ALA A 45 -6.37 -21.91 -9.71
N VAL A 46 -5.10 -22.07 -10.00
CA VAL A 46 -4.49 -21.62 -11.25
C VAL A 46 -4.80 -22.66 -12.33
N SER A 47 -5.74 -22.36 -13.21
CA SER A 47 -5.98 -23.17 -14.43
C SER A 47 -4.93 -22.83 -15.49
N GLY A 48 -3.83 -23.60 -15.50
CA GLY A 48 -2.89 -23.65 -16.62
C GLY A 48 -3.48 -24.48 -17.75
N ARG A 49 -3.71 -23.88 -18.91
CA ARG A 49 -3.97 -24.64 -20.16
C ARG A 49 -2.67 -25.27 -20.65
N GLY A 50 -2.62 -26.59 -20.56
CA GLY A 50 -1.58 -27.39 -21.19
C GLY A 50 -1.77 -27.43 -22.71
N VAL A 51 -0.70 -27.23 -23.43
CA VAL A 51 -0.60 -27.56 -24.85
C VAL A 51 -0.01 -28.97 -24.93
N GLU A 52 -0.78 -29.91 -25.44
CA GLU A 52 -0.32 -31.25 -25.77
C GLU A 52 0.57 -31.21 -27.02
N THR A 53 1.78 -31.78 -26.89
CA THR A 53 2.49 -32.32 -28.03
C THR A 53 2.91 -33.75 -27.74
N ALA A 54 2.41 -34.65 -28.53
CA ALA A 54 2.73 -36.09 -28.53
C ALA A 54 4.12 -36.35 -29.12
N GLY A 55 4.84 -37.31 -28.54
CA GLY A 55 6.09 -37.81 -29.15
C GLY A 55 6.70 -38.96 -28.36
N ALA A 56 6.75 -40.08 -29.00
CA ALA A 56 6.99 -41.45 -28.57
C ALA A 56 8.39 -41.79 -28.06
N GLY A 57 8.44 -42.76 -27.13
CA GLY A 57 9.30 -43.95 -27.18
C GLY A 57 10.72 -43.87 -26.66
N GLY A 58 11.07 -44.75 -25.68
CA GLY A 58 12.44 -45.17 -25.46
C GLY A 58 12.73 -45.72 -24.04
N ARG A 59 12.74 -47.04 -23.92
CA ARG A 59 13.11 -47.80 -22.71
C ARG A 59 14.64 -47.74 -22.43
N GLY A 60 15.06 -47.86 -21.15
CA GLY A 60 16.41 -48.27 -20.76
C GLY A 60 16.68 -48.10 -19.25
N VAL A 61 16.91 -49.20 -18.56
CA VAL A 61 17.22 -49.40 -17.13
C VAL A 61 18.75 -49.69 -16.98
N PRO A 62 19.34 -49.98 -15.79
CA PRO A 62 20.13 -49.02 -14.98
C PRO A 62 21.65 -49.40 -14.91
N GLY A 63 22.43 -48.53 -14.32
CA GLY A 63 23.84 -48.83 -14.03
C GLY A 63 24.40 -48.07 -12.84
N THR A 64 24.76 -48.82 -11.85
CA THR A 64 25.45 -48.50 -10.59
C THR A 64 26.97 -48.27 -10.74
N MET A 65 27.58 -47.75 -9.66
CA MET A 65 28.99 -47.65 -9.25
C MET A 65 29.66 -46.30 -9.55
N GLY A 66 30.23 -45.53 -8.61
CA GLY A 66 31.11 -45.94 -7.51
C GLY A 66 32.48 -45.25 -7.75
N GLY A 67 32.98 -44.41 -6.85
CA GLY A 67 34.34 -43.90 -7.01
C GLY A 67 34.69 -42.75 -6.07
N ARG A 68 35.43 -43.06 -5.04
CA ARG A 68 36.08 -42.20 -4.02
C ARG A 68 37.34 -41.52 -4.57
N GLY A 69 37.78 -40.42 -3.91
CA GLY A 69 39.15 -39.89 -3.91
C GLY A 69 39.12 -38.39 -3.62
N ALA A 70 39.41 -37.90 -2.53
CA ALA A 70 40.57 -37.79 -1.62
C ALA A 70 41.53 -36.63 -1.97
N ILE A 71 41.57 -35.64 -1.08
CA ILE A 71 42.68 -34.89 -0.46
C ILE A 71 43.63 -34.08 -1.37
N GLY A 72 43.83 -32.80 -0.99
CA GLY A 72 44.93 -31.95 -1.42
C GLY A 72 44.94 -30.60 -0.71
N THR A 73 45.56 -30.55 0.46
CA THR A 73 46.02 -29.36 1.19
C THR A 73 47.34 -28.86 0.61
N MET A 74 47.54 -27.54 0.61
CA MET A 74 48.79 -26.77 0.80
C MET A 74 48.47 -25.31 0.45
N GLY A 75 48.66 -24.28 1.22
CA GLY A 75 49.77 -23.88 2.08
C GLY A 75 50.58 -22.80 1.37
N GLY A 76 50.58 -21.56 1.83
CA GLY A 76 51.42 -20.52 1.27
C GLY A 76 51.17 -19.13 1.87
N SER A 77 51.91 -18.81 2.89
CA SER A 77 52.06 -17.54 3.61
C SER A 77 52.97 -16.54 2.86
N GLY A 78 52.79 -15.23 3.13
CA GLY A 78 53.79 -14.16 2.81
C GLY A 78 53.11 -12.80 2.88
N ALA A 79 53.20 -12.11 3.92
CA ALA A 79 54.12 -11.17 4.52
C ALA A 79 54.14 -9.77 3.91
N ALA A 80 53.68 -8.85 4.70
CA ALA A 80 54.06 -7.49 5.09
C ALA A 80 54.80 -6.56 4.10
N GLY A 81 54.29 -5.34 4.04
CA GLY A 81 55.00 -4.17 3.54
C GLY A 81 54.36 -2.88 4.10
N ARG A 82 54.99 -2.37 5.16
CA ARG A 82 54.73 -1.01 5.66
C ARG A 82 55.52 -0.02 4.83
N SER A 83 54.99 1.15 4.57
CA SER A 83 55.78 2.37 4.34
C SER A 83 54.98 3.60 4.73
N SER A 84 55.53 4.28 5.69
CA SER A 84 55.19 5.58 6.23
C SER A 84 55.77 6.70 5.36
N GLY A 85 55.08 7.84 5.25
CA GLY A 85 55.57 9.07 4.66
C GLY A 85 54.86 10.30 5.23
N ASN A 86 55.49 10.94 6.16
CA ASN A 86 55.17 12.27 6.70
C ASN A 86 55.48 13.35 5.69
N GLY A 87 54.69 14.40 5.64
CA GLY A 87 55.01 15.65 4.97
C GLY A 87 54.20 16.84 5.58
N ARG A 88 54.87 17.59 6.43
CA ARG A 88 54.45 18.87 7.01
C ARG A 88 54.78 20.03 6.06
N GLY A 89 54.00 21.12 6.19
CA GLY A 89 54.30 22.47 5.78
C GLY A 89 52.98 23.24 5.53
N GLY A 90 52.62 24.30 6.15
CA GLY A 90 53.29 25.41 6.84
C GLY A 90 53.05 26.70 6.05
N GLY A 91 52.44 27.72 6.67
CA GLY A 91 52.44 29.11 6.20
C GLY A 91 51.04 29.71 6.02
N SER A 92 50.48 30.40 6.92
CA SER A 92 50.61 31.78 7.47
C SER A 92 50.27 32.90 6.49
N GLY A 93 49.24 33.68 6.90
CA GLY A 93 49.32 35.14 7.01
C GLY A 93 48.58 35.98 6.02
N GLY A 94 47.84 36.93 6.55
CA GLY A 94 47.51 38.13 5.82
C GLY A 94 46.17 38.78 6.17
N SER A 95 46.24 39.60 7.16
CA SER A 95 45.26 40.55 7.68
C SER A 95 44.96 41.72 6.73
N GLY A 96 43.79 42.33 6.94
CA GLY A 96 43.63 43.76 7.00
C GLY A 96 42.79 44.44 5.91
N GLY A 97 41.87 45.24 6.31
CA GLY A 97 41.33 46.34 5.52
C GLY A 97 39.90 46.70 5.86
N ALA A 98 39.76 47.72 6.70
CA ALA A 98 38.53 48.30 7.19
C ALA A 98 38.01 49.41 6.23
N GLU A 99 36.70 49.67 6.41
CA GLU A 99 35.94 50.94 6.35
C GLU A 99 35.75 51.69 5.03
N THR A 100 34.48 51.98 4.76
CA THR A 100 33.77 53.29 4.81
C THR A 100 32.44 53.11 4.06
N GLY A 101 31.26 53.34 4.55
CA GLY A 101 30.61 54.58 4.89
C GLY A 101 29.89 55.18 3.69
N GLY A 102 28.56 55.02 3.58
CA GLY A 102 27.72 55.70 2.62
C GLY A 102 26.24 55.58 2.96
N THR A 103 25.70 56.67 3.46
CA THR A 103 24.32 56.91 3.85
C THR A 103 23.40 57.25 2.66
N ASN A 104 22.12 56.90 2.82
CA ASN A 104 20.85 57.47 2.31
C ASN A 104 20.31 57.03 0.94
N ALA A 105 19.14 56.42 0.96
CA ALA A 105 17.88 57.07 0.60
C ALA A 105 16.69 56.11 0.77
N ALA A 106 15.67 56.62 1.41
CA ALA A 106 14.36 55.96 1.61
C ALA A 106 13.64 55.81 0.26
N GLY A 107 13.19 54.56 -0.01
CA GLY A 107 12.22 54.23 -1.03
C GLY A 107 11.14 53.35 -0.41
N ALA A 108 9.97 53.92 -0.12
CA ALA A 108 8.79 53.19 0.27
C ALA A 108 8.28 52.39 -0.92
N GLY A 109 8.54 51.07 -0.91
CA GLY A 109 7.92 50.09 -1.80
C GLY A 109 7.21 49.05 -0.93
N GLY A 110 5.87 49.08 -0.91
CA GLY A 110 5.07 48.08 -0.24
C GLY A 110 5.29 46.70 -0.87
N GLY A 111 6.20 45.94 -0.30
CA GLY A 111 6.38 44.55 -0.57
C GLY A 111 5.48 43.80 0.41
N ALA A 112 4.50 43.08 -0.13
CA ALA A 112 3.77 42.07 0.62
C ALA A 112 4.81 41.18 1.31
N ALA A 113 4.82 41.22 2.64
CA ALA A 113 5.59 40.29 3.47
C ALA A 113 5.02 38.90 3.19
N GLY A 114 5.72 38.16 2.33
CA GLY A 114 5.60 36.74 2.28
C GLY A 114 5.99 36.24 3.65
N THR A 115 5.01 35.83 4.45
CA THR A 115 5.22 35.05 5.66
C THR A 115 5.91 33.78 5.24
N SER A 116 7.22 33.74 5.33
CA SER A 116 7.97 32.50 5.45
C SER A 116 7.49 31.86 6.76
N GLY A 117 6.43 31.07 6.64
CA GLY A 117 5.96 30.23 7.73
C GLY A 117 7.13 29.36 8.14
N THR A 118 7.62 29.56 9.35
CA THR A 118 8.41 28.56 10.07
C THR A 118 7.52 27.34 10.13
N GLY A 119 7.78 26.37 9.23
CA GLY A 119 6.97 25.19 9.08
C GLY A 119 6.92 24.48 10.42
N GLU A 120 5.75 24.52 11.07
CA GLU A 120 5.52 23.84 12.33
C GLU A 120 5.79 22.36 12.12
N THR A 121 6.74 21.79 12.89
CA THR A 121 7.00 20.34 12.89
C THR A 121 6.24 19.74 14.04
N CYS A 122 5.35 18.80 13.76
CA CYS A 122 4.62 18.07 14.75
C CYS A 122 5.28 16.70 14.98
N PRO A 123 5.41 16.23 16.22
CA PRO A 123 5.78 14.85 16.46
C PRO A 123 4.61 13.91 16.11
N LEU A 124 4.94 12.66 15.80
CA LEU A 124 3.90 11.63 15.75
C LEU A 124 3.21 11.53 17.13
N PRO A 125 1.87 11.51 17.19
CA PRO A 125 1.16 11.28 18.43
C PRO A 125 1.52 9.90 19.03
N SER A 126 1.56 9.80 20.35
CA SER A 126 1.65 8.48 21.00
C SER A 126 0.35 7.68 20.86
N ARG A 127 -0.79 8.39 20.82
CA ARG A 127 -2.14 7.85 20.59
C ARG A 127 -2.78 8.56 19.41
N PHE A 128 -3.51 7.82 18.63
CA PHE A 128 -4.22 8.34 17.46
C PHE A 128 -5.71 8.39 17.74
N LYS A 129 -6.37 9.43 17.27
CA LYS A 129 -7.82 9.56 17.18
C LYS A 129 -8.17 10.06 15.79
N TRP A 130 -9.14 9.45 15.16
CA TRP A 130 -9.47 9.74 13.78
C TRP A 130 -10.93 10.13 13.62
N THR A 131 -11.19 11.03 12.69
CA THR A 131 -12.53 11.28 12.16
C THR A 131 -12.60 10.71 10.76
N SER A 132 -13.58 9.83 10.51
CA SER A 132 -13.80 9.23 9.20
C SER A 132 -14.81 10.03 8.40
N SER A 133 -14.54 10.18 7.10
CA SER A 133 -15.57 10.53 6.11
C SER A 133 -16.63 9.43 6.02
N GLY A 134 -17.73 9.70 5.31
CA GLY A 134 -18.55 8.66 4.69
C GLY A 134 -17.81 7.94 3.57
N VAL A 135 -18.51 7.07 2.85
CA VAL A 135 -17.99 6.44 1.62
C VAL A 135 -17.70 7.51 0.57
N LEU A 136 -16.46 7.56 0.08
CA LEU A 136 -16.00 8.57 -0.87
C LEU A 136 -16.41 8.29 -2.32
N ALA A 137 -16.48 7.01 -2.71
CA ALA A 137 -16.85 6.63 -4.07
C ALA A 137 -17.51 5.26 -4.11
N GLN A 138 -18.41 5.09 -5.07
CA GLN A 138 -18.96 3.79 -5.44
C GLN A 138 -18.18 3.26 -6.65
N PRO A 139 -17.96 1.93 -6.77
CA PRO A 139 -17.37 1.34 -7.97
C PRO A 139 -18.25 1.64 -9.18
N LYS A 140 -17.64 1.88 -10.33
CA LYS A 140 -18.39 2.04 -11.58
C LYS A 140 -19.15 0.76 -11.95
N ALA A 141 -20.12 0.89 -12.83
CA ALA A 141 -20.91 -0.24 -13.32
C ALA A 141 -20.02 -1.41 -13.79
N GLY A 142 -20.34 -2.63 -13.36
CA GLY A 142 -19.58 -3.84 -13.65
C GLY A 142 -18.49 -4.17 -12.63
N TRP A 143 -18.25 -3.31 -11.63
CA TRP A 143 -17.32 -3.58 -10.54
C TRP A 143 -18.03 -3.76 -9.21
N VAL A 144 -17.45 -4.59 -8.33
CA VAL A 144 -17.96 -4.86 -6.98
C VAL A 144 -17.24 -4.01 -5.94
N SER A 145 -15.94 -3.80 -6.08
CA SER A 145 -15.09 -3.19 -5.06
C SER A 145 -14.07 -2.21 -5.63
N LEU A 146 -13.66 -1.27 -4.77
CA LEU A 146 -12.47 -0.44 -4.89
C LEU A 146 -11.66 -0.67 -3.62
N LYS A 147 -10.38 -1.09 -3.73
CA LYS A 147 -9.55 -1.45 -2.60
C LYS A 147 -8.06 -1.36 -2.88
N ASP A 148 -7.23 -1.59 -1.85
CA ASP A 148 -5.78 -1.61 -1.91
C ASP A 148 -5.25 -0.31 -2.55
N PHE A 149 -5.56 0.83 -1.92
CA PHE A 149 -5.26 2.15 -2.48
C PHE A 149 -3.80 2.50 -2.30
N THR A 150 -3.19 3.10 -3.34
CA THR A 150 -1.96 3.87 -3.23
C THR A 150 -2.21 5.30 -3.71
N TYR A 151 -1.67 6.27 -3.00
CA TYR A 151 -1.95 7.69 -3.16
C TYR A 151 -0.70 8.50 -3.46
N VAL A 152 -0.81 9.47 -4.35
CA VAL A 152 0.14 10.57 -4.50
C VAL A 152 -0.61 11.87 -4.85
N GLU A 153 -0.02 13.01 -4.49
CA GLU A 153 -0.38 14.29 -5.10
C GLU A 153 0.45 14.48 -6.37
N HIS A 154 -0.21 14.83 -7.46
CA HIS A 154 0.43 15.11 -8.74
C HIS A 154 -0.24 16.30 -9.42
N GLU A 155 0.54 17.34 -9.72
CA GLU A 155 0.09 18.59 -10.36
C GLU A 155 -1.13 19.23 -9.68
N GLY A 156 -1.13 19.23 -8.33
CA GLY A 156 -2.21 19.81 -7.53
C GLY A 156 -3.51 19.00 -7.53
N LYS A 157 -3.45 17.73 -7.94
CA LYS A 157 -4.57 16.78 -7.90
C LYS A 157 -4.22 15.56 -7.07
N HIS A 158 -5.26 14.96 -6.50
CA HIS A 158 -5.18 13.61 -5.96
C HIS A 158 -5.10 12.61 -7.10
N LEU A 159 -4.09 11.74 -7.08
CA LEU A 159 -3.94 10.62 -8.00
C LEU A 159 -3.90 9.32 -7.19
N ILE A 160 -4.82 8.42 -7.47
CA ILE A 160 -4.95 7.15 -6.75
C ILE A 160 -4.97 6.00 -7.76
N TYR A 161 -4.10 5.01 -7.52
CA TYR A 161 -4.21 3.69 -8.13
C TYR A 161 -4.79 2.71 -7.11
N MET A 162 -5.53 1.72 -7.59
CA MET A 162 -6.28 0.82 -6.71
C MET A 162 -6.56 -0.52 -7.39
N THR A 163 -6.80 -1.53 -6.58
CA THR A 163 -7.38 -2.79 -7.02
C THR A 163 -8.88 -2.66 -7.19
N ASN A 164 -9.44 -3.32 -8.19
CA ASN A 164 -10.87 -3.58 -8.32
C ASN A 164 -11.16 -5.07 -8.54
N HIS A 165 -12.40 -5.46 -8.34
CA HIS A 165 -12.93 -6.77 -8.72
C HIS A 165 -14.20 -6.56 -9.52
N ASP A 166 -14.36 -7.30 -10.62
CA ASP A 166 -15.59 -7.21 -11.42
C ASP A 166 -16.75 -8.00 -10.78
N THR A 167 -17.94 -7.92 -11.36
CA THR A 167 -19.10 -8.70 -10.93
C THR A 167 -18.98 -10.20 -11.26
N GLY A 168 -17.95 -10.60 -12.01
CA GLY A 168 -17.58 -11.96 -12.32
C GLY A 168 -16.55 -12.53 -11.35
N THR A 169 -15.35 -12.85 -11.86
CA THR A 169 -14.25 -13.49 -11.11
C THR A 169 -12.91 -12.82 -11.34
N ARG A 170 -12.87 -11.64 -11.95
CA ARG A 170 -11.62 -11.01 -12.38
C ARG A 170 -11.19 -9.91 -11.42
N TRP A 171 -9.96 -10.03 -10.98
CA TRP A 171 -9.19 -8.96 -10.38
C TRP A 171 -8.67 -8.03 -11.46
N GLY A 172 -8.69 -6.75 -11.19
CA GLY A 172 -8.15 -5.72 -12.05
C GLY A 172 -7.62 -4.56 -11.25
N SER A 173 -7.23 -3.51 -11.94
CA SER A 173 -6.79 -2.27 -11.33
C SER A 173 -7.33 -1.06 -12.07
N ALA A 174 -7.38 0.04 -11.38
CA ALA A 174 -7.91 1.30 -11.87
C ALA A 174 -7.12 2.49 -11.33
N MET A 175 -7.28 3.60 -12.02
CA MET A 175 -6.79 4.91 -11.64
C MET A 175 -7.95 5.90 -11.56
N ILE A 176 -7.84 6.85 -10.64
CA ILE A 176 -8.77 7.96 -10.48
C ILE A 176 -7.99 9.24 -10.15
N THR A 177 -8.40 10.37 -10.71
CA THR A 177 -7.85 11.69 -10.39
C THR A 177 -8.98 12.67 -10.11
N PHE A 178 -8.77 13.58 -9.14
CA PHE A 178 -9.72 14.62 -8.76
C PHE A 178 -8.98 15.74 -8.01
N SER A 179 -9.61 16.91 -7.85
CA SER A 179 -9.00 18.06 -7.16
C SER A 179 -9.29 18.07 -5.67
N ASP A 180 -10.54 17.81 -5.29
CA ASP A 180 -11.00 17.81 -3.90
C ASP A 180 -11.67 16.49 -3.52
N TRP A 181 -11.53 16.04 -2.28
CA TRP A 181 -12.05 14.75 -1.80
C TRP A 181 -13.53 14.49 -2.13
N PRO A 182 -14.45 15.45 -2.04
CA PRO A 182 -15.85 15.24 -2.43
C PRO A 182 -16.03 14.85 -3.91
N GLU A 183 -15.14 15.31 -4.79
CA GLU A 183 -15.20 15.01 -6.22
C GLU A 183 -14.87 13.54 -6.53
N MET A 184 -14.23 12.82 -5.60
CA MET A 184 -13.94 11.39 -5.79
C MET A 184 -15.19 10.58 -6.11
N SER A 185 -16.36 11.02 -5.60
CA SER A 185 -17.66 10.35 -5.82
C SER A 185 -18.10 10.33 -7.28
N THR A 186 -17.68 11.32 -8.07
CA THR A 186 -18.05 11.49 -9.48
C THR A 186 -16.88 11.40 -10.44
N ALA A 187 -15.66 11.32 -9.92
CA ALA A 187 -14.46 11.23 -10.74
C ALA A 187 -14.41 9.95 -11.58
N ASN A 188 -13.82 10.05 -12.77
CA ASN A 188 -13.77 8.94 -13.72
C ASN A 188 -12.82 7.83 -13.23
N GLN A 189 -13.34 6.62 -13.07
CA GLN A 189 -12.59 5.43 -12.72
C GLN A 189 -12.10 4.75 -14.01
N VAL A 190 -10.81 4.92 -14.33
CA VAL A 190 -10.21 4.40 -15.56
C VAL A 190 -9.56 3.06 -15.27
N ALA A 191 -10.03 2.00 -15.94
CA ALA A 191 -9.41 0.68 -15.84
C ALA A 191 -8.00 0.68 -16.45
N MET A 192 -7.07 0.00 -15.81
CA MET A 192 -5.77 -0.27 -16.41
C MET A 192 -5.87 -1.40 -17.44
N THR A 193 -4.97 -1.37 -18.42
CA THR A 193 -4.83 -2.46 -19.40
C THR A 193 -4.14 -3.69 -18.84
N THR A 194 -3.37 -3.51 -17.76
CA THR A 194 -2.65 -4.57 -17.03
C THR A 194 -3.19 -4.63 -15.61
N SER A 195 -3.50 -5.83 -15.10
CA SER A 195 -3.87 -6.00 -13.70
C SER A 195 -2.65 -5.75 -12.81
N THR A 196 -2.75 -4.72 -11.95
CA THR A 196 -1.69 -4.30 -11.03
C THR A 196 -2.24 -4.34 -9.60
N VAL A 197 -2.60 -5.53 -9.14
CA VAL A 197 -3.26 -5.75 -7.85
C VAL A 197 -2.37 -5.34 -6.69
N ALA A 198 -2.96 -4.72 -5.67
CA ALA A 198 -2.29 -4.12 -4.52
C ALA A 198 -1.11 -3.21 -4.95
N PRO A 199 -1.40 -2.11 -5.67
CA PRO A 199 -0.35 -1.27 -6.25
C PRO A 199 0.36 -0.42 -5.19
N THR A 200 1.65 -0.14 -5.42
CA THR A 200 2.41 0.91 -4.76
C THR A 200 2.94 1.88 -5.80
N LEU A 201 2.55 3.14 -5.71
CA LEU A 201 2.95 4.20 -6.64
C LEU A 201 3.95 5.15 -5.98
N LEU A 202 5.05 5.48 -6.67
CA LEU A 202 5.96 6.55 -6.27
C LEU A 202 6.67 7.16 -7.48
N TYR A 203 7.13 8.40 -7.31
CA TYR A 203 8.04 9.06 -8.24
C TYR A 203 9.49 8.84 -7.80
N PHE A 204 10.28 8.23 -8.66
CA PHE A 204 11.71 8.00 -8.42
C PHE A 204 12.53 9.13 -9.03
N ALA A 205 12.79 10.17 -8.25
CA ALA A 205 13.45 11.39 -8.67
C ALA A 205 14.85 11.15 -9.29
N PRO A 206 15.71 10.22 -8.78
CA PRO A 206 17.03 10.01 -9.37
C PRO A 206 17.04 9.61 -10.85
N LYS A 207 15.94 9.02 -11.34
CA LYS A 207 15.80 8.59 -12.75
C LYS A 207 14.65 9.28 -13.47
N ASN A 208 13.99 10.25 -12.83
CA ASN A 208 12.84 10.97 -13.39
C ASN A 208 11.76 10.02 -13.94
N LEU A 209 11.35 9.04 -13.12
CA LEU A 209 10.41 7.99 -13.49
C LEU A 209 9.36 7.77 -12.41
N TRP A 210 8.14 7.56 -12.84
CA TRP A 210 7.11 6.96 -12.01
C TRP A 210 7.27 5.45 -11.97
N ILE A 211 7.10 4.88 -10.79
CA ILE A 211 7.18 3.44 -10.52
C ILE A 211 5.84 2.98 -9.97
N LEU A 212 5.25 1.98 -10.61
CA LEU A 212 4.08 1.26 -10.12
C LEU A 212 4.50 -0.17 -9.83
N ALA A 213 4.66 -0.52 -8.56
CA ALA A 213 4.89 -1.89 -8.13
C ALA A 213 3.55 -2.59 -7.87
N TYR A 214 3.48 -3.92 -8.07
CA TYR A 214 2.25 -4.69 -7.91
C TYR A 214 2.53 -6.18 -7.74
N GLN A 215 1.55 -6.90 -7.22
CA GLN A 215 1.61 -8.36 -7.05
C GLN A 215 0.88 -9.10 -8.19
N TRP A 216 1.14 -10.40 -8.31
CA TRP A 216 0.51 -11.35 -9.24
C TRP A 216 0.73 -11.07 -10.74
N GLY A 217 1.83 -10.43 -11.08
CA GLY A 217 2.21 -10.16 -12.48
C GLY A 217 3.08 -11.23 -13.13
N GLY A 218 3.16 -12.44 -12.56
CA GLY A 218 4.04 -13.54 -12.94
C GLY A 218 5.06 -13.87 -11.83
N PRO A 219 6.08 -13.00 -11.55
CA PRO A 219 6.87 -13.10 -10.33
C PRO A 219 6.03 -12.71 -9.09
N ALA A 220 6.57 -12.93 -7.88
CA ALA A 220 5.90 -12.53 -6.65
C ALA A 220 5.50 -11.05 -6.70
N PHE A 221 6.46 -10.18 -7.07
CA PHE A 221 6.17 -8.77 -7.34
C PHE A 221 6.77 -8.34 -8.68
N SER A 222 6.03 -7.47 -9.37
CA SER A 222 6.43 -6.83 -10.61
C SER A 222 6.42 -5.30 -10.44
N TYR A 223 7.05 -4.58 -11.36
CA TYR A 223 6.92 -3.13 -11.48
C TYR A 223 6.80 -2.71 -12.94
N ALA A 224 6.12 -1.61 -13.15
CA ALA A 224 6.08 -0.88 -14.41
C ALA A 224 6.57 0.55 -14.21
N THR A 225 6.99 1.21 -15.29
CA THR A 225 7.48 2.58 -15.27
C THR A 225 6.72 3.45 -16.24
N ALA A 226 6.55 4.74 -15.91
CA ALA A 226 5.98 5.75 -16.80
C ALA A 226 6.68 7.10 -16.59
N THR A 227 6.57 7.99 -17.55
CA THR A 227 6.95 9.40 -17.42
C THR A 227 5.78 10.27 -16.98
N ASP A 228 4.56 9.82 -17.25
CA ASP A 228 3.31 10.46 -16.87
C ASP A 228 2.43 9.41 -16.16
N PRO A 229 2.11 9.58 -14.87
CA PRO A 229 1.31 8.62 -14.11
C PRO A 229 -0.20 8.82 -14.31
N THR A 230 -0.63 9.86 -15.04
CA THR A 230 -2.05 10.18 -15.21
C THR A 230 -2.71 9.42 -16.35
N ASP A 231 -1.92 8.72 -17.18
CA ASP A 231 -2.42 7.86 -18.24
C ASP A 231 -2.20 6.38 -17.87
N PRO A 232 -3.23 5.68 -17.38
CA PRO A 232 -3.11 4.29 -16.93
C PRO A 232 -2.86 3.30 -18.07
N THR A 233 -2.85 3.76 -19.33
CA THR A 233 -2.59 2.92 -20.52
C THR A 233 -1.14 3.00 -21.00
N LYS A 234 -0.34 3.95 -20.47
CA LYS A 234 1.03 4.22 -20.93
C LYS A 234 2.13 3.68 -20.02
N TRP A 235 1.80 2.82 -19.12
CA TRP A 235 2.80 2.11 -18.33
C TRP A 235 3.61 1.14 -19.19
N SER A 236 4.90 1.01 -18.91
CA SER A 236 5.74 0.01 -19.55
C SER A 236 5.23 -1.40 -19.28
N TYR A 237 5.70 -2.38 -20.05
CA TYR A 237 5.49 -3.78 -19.69
C TYR A 237 6.08 -4.05 -18.29
N GLY A 238 5.43 -4.96 -17.56
CA GLY A 238 5.86 -5.38 -16.25
C GLY A 238 7.26 -5.99 -16.27
N LYS A 239 8.08 -5.58 -15.31
CA LYS A 239 9.43 -6.10 -15.05
C LYS A 239 9.45 -6.76 -13.68
N THR A 240 10.34 -7.72 -13.50
CA THR A 240 10.50 -8.42 -12.23
C THR A 240 11.00 -7.47 -11.15
N LEU A 241 10.25 -7.37 -10.04
CA LEU A 241 10.66 -6.67 -8.84
C LEU A 241 11.22 -7.63 -7.78
N TYR A 242 10.56 -8.79 -7.60
CA TYR A 242 10.95 -9.79 -6.61
C TYR A 242 10.45 -11.18 -6.99
N THR A 243 11.31 -12.22 -6.80
CA THR A 243 10.99 -13.61 -7.12
C THR A 243 11.11 -14.55 -5.92
N GLY A 244 11.51 -14.03 -4.75
CA GLY A 244 11.69 -14.85 -3.56
C GLY A 244 10.39 -15.49 -3.10
N MET A 245 10.54 -16.63 -2.43
CA MET A 245 9.45 -17.34 -1.77
C MET A 245 9.58 -17.19 -0.26
N ILE A 246 8.46 -17.30 0.43
CA ILE A 246 8.39 -17.33 1.90
C ILE A 246 7.76 -18.65 2.33
N SER A 247 8.09 -19.10 3.54
CA SER A 247 7.55 -20.32 4.11
C SER A 247 6.30 -20.05 4.94
N ASN A 248 5.49 -21.09 5.14
CA ASN A 248 4.28 -21.06 5.97
C ASN A 248 3.26 -19.99 5.58
N SER A 249 3.17 -19.70 4.28
CA SER A 249 2.20 -18.77 3.71
C SER A 249 1.34 -19.47 2.68
N SER A 250 0.04 -19.22 2.70
CA SER A 250 -0.90 -19.72 1.68
C SER A 250 -0.98 -18.81 0.46
N THR A 251 -0.58 -17.55 0.60
CA THR A 251 -0.65 -16.53 -0.45
C THR A 251 0.69 -16.29 -1.15
N GLY A 252 1.81 -16.68 -0.52
CA GLY A 252 3.14 -16.21 -0.89
C GLY A 252 3.36 -14.75 -0.47
N PRO A 253 4.40 -14.07 -1.02
CA PRO A 253 4.60 -12.63 -0.80
C PRO A 253 3.43 -11.81 -1.34
N ILE A 254 2.88 -10.93 -0.50
CA ILE A 254 1.77 -10.03 -0.86
C ILE A 254 1.98 -8.62 -0.26
N ASP A 255 1.23 -7.66 -0.79
CA ASP A 255 1.10 -6.31 -0.27
C ASP A 255 2.44 -5.61 -0.05
N GLN A 256 3.16 -5.48 -1.15
CA GLN A 256 4.46 -4.83 -1.17
C GLN A 256 4.35 -3.31 -1.00
N THR A 257 5.30 -2.72 -0.31
CA THR A 257 5.55 -1.29 -0.34
C THR A 257 7.02 -1.01 -0.64
N LEU A 258 7.28 0.11 -1.32
CA LEU A 258 8.60 0.59 -1.69
C LEU A 258 8.89 1.92 -1.04
N ILE A 259 10.09 2.09 -0.51
CA ILE A 259 10.58 3.35 0.03
C ILE A 259 12.10 3.41 -0.15
N CYS A 260 12.66 4.60 -0.38
CA CYS A 260 14.10 4.79 -0.48
C CYS A 260 14.57 5.88 0.49
N ASP A 261 15.78 5.69 1.02
CA ASP A 261 16.60 6.75 1.59
C ASP A 261 17.58 7.28 0.53
N GLU A 262 18.59 8.03 0.94
CA GLU A 262 19.60 8.60 0.02
C GLU A 262 20.55 7.54 -0.57
N VAL A 263 20.63 6.36 0.02
CA VAL A 263 21.62 5.33 -0.30
C VAL A 263 21.00 4.07 -0.88
N ARG A 264 19.83 3.68 -0.38
CA ARG A 264 19.19 2.40 -0.70
C ARG A 264 17.69 2.55 -0.93
N CYS A 265 17.16 1.64 -1.73
CA CYS A 265 15.72 1.38 -1.80
C CYS A 265 15.39 0.08 -1.08
N TYR A 266 14.23 0.07 -0.45
CA TYR A 266 13.74 -1.03 0.36
C TYR A 266 12.38 -1.49 -0.17
N LEU A 267 12.21 -2.80 -0.14
CA LEU A 267 10.98 -3.50 -0.41
C LEU A 267 10.53 -4.13 0.90
N PHE A 268 9.35 -3.76 1.40
CA PHE A 268 8.68 -4.41 2.52
C PHE A 268 7.45 -5.14 2.02
N PHE A 269 7.10 -6.25 2.64
CA PHE A 269 5.91 -7.02 2.27
C PHE A 269 5.47 -7.97 3.37
N ALA A 270 4.25 -8.46 3.27
CA ALA A 270 3.62 -9.45 4.14
C ALA A 270 3.45 -10.81 3.44
N GLY A 271 2.80 -11.75 4.10
CA GLY A 271 2.54 -13.09 3.55
C GLY A 271 1.45 -13.86 4.27
N ASP A 272 0.53 -13.19 4.99
CA ASP A 272 -0.55 -13.80 5.79
C ASP A 272 -0.09 -14.85 6.80
N ASN A 273 1.18 -14.80 7.19
CA ASN A 273 1.83 -15.82 8.02
C ASN A 273 2.40 -15.27 9.34
N GLY A 274 2.02 -14.06 9.72
CA GLY A 274 2.49 -13.42 10.94
C GLY A 274 3.91 -12.85 10.83
N SER A 275 4.38 -12.60 9.62
CA SER A 275 5.73 -12.09 9.38
C SER A 275 5.72 -10.91 8.42
N ILE A 276 6.55 -9.91 8.72
CA ILE A 276 6.88 -8.83 7.79
C ILE A 276 8.31 -9.01 7.33
N TYR A 277 8.50 -8.85 6.04
CA TYR A 277 9.76 -9.08 5.34
C TYR A 277 10.34 -7.79 4.80
N ARG A 278 11.67 -7.73 4.67
CA ARG A 278 12.39 -6.62 4.06
C ARG A 278 13.50 -7.14 3.15
N SER A 279 13.59 -6.58 1.94
CA SER A 279 14.75 -6.66 1.07
C SER A 279 15.25 -5.26 0.74
N SER A 280 16.49 -5.11 0.28
CA SER A 280 17.02 -3.80 -0.10
C SER A 280 18.03 -3.91 -1.23
N MET A 281 18.21 -2.81 -1.99
CA MET A 281 19.23 -2.68 -3.01
C MET A 281 19.84 -1.27 -2.99
N PRO A 282 21.05 -1.05 -3.53
CA PRO A 282 21.59 0.29 -3.73
C PRO A 282 20.61 1.15 -4.55
N ILE A 283 20.48 2.43 -4.22
CA ILE A 283 19.56 3.34 -4.94
C ILE A 283 19.94 3.49 -6.42
N ALA A 284 21.21 3.36 -6.76
CA ALA A 284 21.71 3.41 -8.15
C ALA A 284 21.15 2.26 -9.01
N ASP A 285 20.88 1.11 -8.39
CA ASP A 285 20.37 -0.10 -9.08
C ASP A 285 18.84 -0.10 -9.21
N PHE A 286 18.14 0.77 -8.48
CA PHE A 286 16.69 0.87 -8.53
C PHE A 286 16.20 1.71 -9.74
N PRO A 287 15.09 1.35 -10.42
CA PRO A 287 14.30 0.16 -10.23
C PRO A 287 14.98 -1.07 -10.83
N GLY A 288 14.88 -2.19 -10.13
CA GLY A 288 15.49 -3.47 -10.49
C GLY A 288 14.91 -4.61 -9.66
N THR A 289 15.47 -5.81 -9.82
CA THR A 289 15.04 -6.98 -9.06
C THR A 289 15.71 -6.99 -7.68
N PHE A 290 14.92 -6.99 -6.62
CA PHE A 290 15.41 -7.14 -5.25
C PHE A 290 15.95 -8.54 -4.99
N GLY A 291 17.00 -8.63 -4.17
CA GLY A 291 17.54 -9.88 -3.67
C GLY A 291 16.70 -10.51 -2.56
N ASN A 292 17.31 -11.46 -1.84
CA ASN A 292 16.64 -12.17 -0.75
C ASN A 292 16.10 -11.21 0.32
N ALA A 293 14.91 -11.51 0.83
CA ALA A 293 14.32 -10.80 1.94
C ALA A 293 14.67 -11.46 3.28
N THR A 294 14.65 -10.66 4.34
CA THR A 294 14.78 -11.11 5.73
C THR A 294 13.49 -10.81 6.50
N THR A 295 13.12 -11.67 7.42
CA THR A 295 12.02 -11.42 8.35
C THR A 295 12.46 -10.37 9.37
N ILE A 296 11.69 -9.28 9.50
CA ILE A 296 12.00 -8.16 10.41
C ILE A 296 11.03 -8.07 11.60
N LEU A 297 9.81 -8.57 11.44
CA LEU A 297 8.82 -8.73 12.51
C LEU A 297 8.21 -10.12 12.41
N MET A 298 7.88 -10.71 13.57
CA MET A 298 7.22 -12.01 13.66
C MET A 298 6.29 -12.04 14.89
N GLU A 299 5.01 -12.27 14.65
CA GLU A 299 3.96 -12.45 15.66
C GLU A 299 2.92 -13.45 15.15
N SER A 300 1.71 -13.48 15.71
CA SER A 300 0.63 -14.30 15.15
C SER A 300 0.17 -13.76 13.79
N SER A 301 -0.40 -14.61 12.94
CA SER A 301 -0.92 -14.21 11.62
C SER A 301 -2.01 -13.12 11.72
N ASN A 302 -2.80 -13.11 12.79
CA ASN A 302 -3.78 -12.04 13.00
C ASN A 302 -3.14 -10.73 13.46
N ALA A 303 -1.98 -10.76 14.09
CA ALA A 303 -1.29 -9.57 14.58
C ALA A 303 -0.45 -8.85 13.52
N LEU A 304 0.11 -9.62 12.58
CA LEU A 304 0.84 -9.14 11.40
C LEU A 304 0.24 -9.82 10.18
N PHE A 305 -0.86 -9.26 9.68
CA PHE A 305 -1.65 -9.92 8.66
C PHE A 305 -1.17 -9.53 7.25
N GLU A 306 -1.48 -8.33 6.78
CA GLU A 306 -1.16 -7.88 5.41
C GLU A 306 -0.97 -6.35 5.38
N ALA A 307 -0.98 -5.72 4.20
CA ALA A 307 -1.02 -4.27 3.97
C ALA A 307 0.06 -3.49 4.74
N VAL A 308 1.32 -3.93 4.62
CA VAL A 308 2.44 -3.20 5.22
C VAL A 308 2.75 -1.94 4.43
N GLU A 309 2.76 -0.79 5.11
CA GLU A 309 3.14 0.50 4.54
C GLU A 309 4.22 1.19 5.38
N VAL A 310 5.19 1.80 4.71
CA VAL A 310 6.34 2.46 5.38
C VAL A 310 6.52 3.87 4.86
N TYR A 311 6.76 4.81 5.79
CA TYR A 311 6.83 6.24 5.53
C TYR A 311 8.01 6.90 6.24
N THR A 312 8.54 7.98 5.67
CA THR A 312 9.44 8.91 6.35
C THR A 312 8.61 9.98 7.08
N VAL A 313 8.92 10.25 8.33
CA VAL A 313 8.24 11.26 9.14
C VAL A 313 8.90 12.62 8.94
N LYS A 314 8.16 13.59 8.39
CA LYS A 314 8.66 14.96 8.16
C LYS A 314 9.13 15.62 9.44
N GLY A 315 10.33 16.19 9.40
CA GLY A 315 10.91 16.91 10.54
C GLY A 315 11.43 16.04 11.68
N ALA A 316 11.47 14.71 11.50
CA ALA A 316 12.01 13.78 12.48
C ALA A 316 12.98 12.78 11.81
N ASN A 317 13.99 12.33 12.55
CA ASN A 317 14.80 11.18 12.14
C ASN A 317 14.05 9.89 12.50
N GLN A 318 12.93 9.64 11.81
CA GLN A 318 12.01 8.56 12.15
C GLN A 318 11.28 8.07 10.91
N HIS A 319 11.07 6.76 10.86
CA HIS A 319 10.18 6.09 9.90
C HIS A 319 9.01 5.46 10.65
N LEU A 320 7.82 5.58 10.06
CA LEU A 320 6.60 4.93 10.52
C LEU A 320 6.29 3.74 9.62
N MET A 321 6.09 2.58 10.22
CA MET A 321 5.49 1.42 9.55
C MET A 321 4.11 1.19 10.12
N ILE A 322 3.12 0.99 9.28
CA ILE A 322 1.80 0.48 9.67
C ILE A 322 1.59 -0.90 9.06
N VAL A 323 0.93 -1.78 9.80
CA VAL A 323 0.63 -3.16 9.37
C VAL A 323 -0.81 -3.46 9.75
N GLU A 324 -1.56 -4.02 8.82
CA GLU A 324 -2.92 -4.46 9.08
C GLU A 324 -2.94 -5.70 9.98
N ALA A 325 -3.91 -5.71 10.89
CA ALA A 325 -4.18 -6.80 11.82
C ALA A 325 -5.67 -7.16 11.81
N ILE A 326 -5.98 -8.39 12.19
CA ILE A 326 -7.35 -8.89 12.36
C ILE A 326 -7.69 -8.91 13.85
N GLY A 327 -8.71 -8.15 14.23
CA GLY A 327 -9.25 -8.11 15.59
C GLY A 327 -10.63 -8.76 15.69
N GLY A 328 -11.13 -8.89 16.93
CA GLY A 328 -12.49 -9.34 17.17
C GLY A 328 -13.57 -8.37 16.71
N GLY A 329 -13.23 -7.09 16.57
CA GLY A 329 -14.15 -6.04 16.13
C GLY A 329 -14.01 -5.64 14.67
N GLY A 330 -13.10 -6.22 13.91
CA GLY A 330 -12.79 -5.90 12.51
C GLY A 330 -11.30 -5.74 12.26
N ARG A 331 -10.94 -5.36 11.05
CA ARG A 331 -9.55 -5.06 10.68
C ARG A 331 -9.10 -3.71 11.20
N PHE A 332 -7.81 -3.62 11.57
CA PHE A 332 -7.22 -2.40 12.10
C PHE A 332 -5.73 -2.33 11.79
N PHE A 333 -5.14 -1.13 11.84
CA PHE A 333 -3.70 -0.95 11.69
C PHE A 333 -2.99 -0.85 13.03
N ARG A 334 -1.81 -1.47 13.08
CA ARG A 334 -0.80 -1.36 14.14
C ARG A 334 0.35 -0.51 13.65
N ALA A 335 1.00 0.24 14.55
CA ALA A 335 2.10 1.14 14.22
C ALA A 335 3.42 0.71 14.85
N TYR A 336 4.49 0.86 14.09
CA TYR A 336 5.87 0.61 14.48
C TYR A 336 6.75 1.77 14.04
N THR A 337 7.83 2.06 14.75
CA THR A 337 8.78 3.10 14.37
C THR A 337 10.21 2.60 14.37
N SER A 338 11.04 3.22 13.53
CA SER A 338 12.48 3.02 13.46
C SER A 338 13.18 4.35 13.13
N SER A 339 14.43 4.51 13.52
CA SER A 339 15.26 5.67 13.12
C SER A 339 15.89 5.49 11.73
N THR A 340 15.94 4.26 11.21
CA THR A 340 16.47 3.98 9.87
C THR A 340 15.65 2.89 9.19
N LEU A 341 15.62 2.88 7.85
CA LEU A 341 14.86 1.89 7.07
C LEU A 341 15.42 0.47 7.18
N ASP A 342 16.72 0.33 7.43
CA ASP A 342 17.38 -0.95 7.69
C ASP A 342 17.40 -1.36 9.17
N GLY A 343 16.96 -0.46 10.05
CA GLY A 343 16.92 -0.65 11.48
C GLY A 343 15.82 -1.61 11.95
N ARG A 344 15.73 -1.72 13.28
CA ARG A 344 14.67 -2.47 13.96
C ARG A 344 13.42 -1.58 14.09
N PHE A 345 12.32 -2.03 13.58
CA PHE A 345 11.01 -1.45 13.83
C PHE A 345 10.48 -1.92 15.19
N THR A 346 10.11 -0.97 16.02
CA THR A 346 9.58 -1.21 17.38
C THR A 346 8.14 -0.74 17.45
N ALA A 347 7.27 -1.58 18.00
CA ALA A 347 5.85 -1.26 18.15
C ALA A 347 5.66 0.02 19.00
N MET A 348 4.74 0.87 18.57
CA MET A 348 4.26 2.00 19.37
C MET A 348 3.25 1.45 20.41
N PRO A 349 3.54 1.47 21.74
CA PRO A 349 2.71 0.76 22.72
C PRO A 349 1.24 1.19 22.71
N GLU A 350 1.00 2.49 22.47
CA GLU A 350 -0.33 3.10 22.48
C GLU A 350 -0.99 3.13 21.09
N ALA A 351 -0.43 2.42 20.10
CA ALA A 351 -0.91 2.37 18.71
C ALA A 351 -0.72 0.99 18.06
N SER A 352 -0.65 -0.10 18.87
CA SER A 352 -0.31 -1.44 18.36
C SER A 352 -1.20 -2.56 18.87
N SER A 353 -2.39 -2.23 19.40
CA SER A 353 -3.39 -3.23 19.82
C SER A 353 -4.77 -2.88 19.28
N GLU A 354 -5.69 -3.84 19.24
CA GLU A 354 -7.08 -3.55 18.89
C GLU A 354 -7.74 -2.52 19.81
N ALA A 355 -7.38 -2.52 21.11
CA ALA A 355 -7.90 -1.57 22.08
C ALA A 355 -7.36 -0.14 21.86
N THR A 356 -6.11 -0.03 21.46
CA THR A 356 -5.42 1.23 21.11
C THR A 356 -4.72 1.06 19.76
N PRO A 357 -5.47 1.09 18.65
CA PRO A 357 -4.88 0.90 17.31
C PRO A 357 -4.24 2.20 16.80
N PHE A 358 -3.39 2.07 15.78
CA PHE A 358 -3.04 3.21 14.94
C PHE A 358 -4.31 3.78 14.28
N ALA A 359 -5.05 2.93 13.58
CA ALA A 359 -6.36 3.23 13.00
C ALA A 359 -7.24 1.99 13.03
N GLY A 360 -8.41 2.07 13.63
CA GLY A 360 -9.35 0.98 13.77
C GLY A 360 -10.64 1.42 14.41
N LYS A 361 -11.62 0.55 14.47
CA LYS A 361 -12.96 0.82 15.04
C LYS A 361 -12.91 1.55 16.39
N ASN A 362 -11.93 1.23 17.24
CA ASN A 362 -11.88 1.72 18.62
C ASN A 362 -11.33 3.14 18.77
N ASN A 363 -10.76 3.73 17.72
CA ASN A 363 -10.24 5.10 17.74
C ASN A 363 -10.70 5.94 16.54
N VAL A 364 -11.72 5.46 15.80
CA VAL A 364 -12.33 6.17 14.67
C VAL A 364 -13.73 6.63 15.04
N THR A 365 -14.01 7.94 14.87
CA THR A 365 -15.34 8.53 14.95
C THR A 365 -15.84 8.84 13.54
N PHE A 366 -17.05 8.41 13.22
CA PHE A 366 -17.66 8.70 11.92
C PHE A 366 -18.44 10.02 11.98
N SER A 367 -18.37 10.83 10.93
CA SER A 367 -19.13 12.07 10.80
C SER A 367 -20.66 11.86 10.70
N GLY A 368 -21.09 10.60 10.57
CA GLY A 368 -22.46 10.14 10.52
C GLY A 368 -22.57 8.73 11.08
N ALA A 369 -23.49 7.92 10.57
CA ALA A 369 -23.58 6.52 10.93
C ALA A 369 -22.29 5.77 10.50
N ALA A 370 -21.76 4.91 11.38
CA ALA A 370 -20.64 4.06 11.04
C ALA A 370 -21.04 3.10 9.91
N TRP A 371 -20.36 3.20 8.77
CA TRP A 371 -20.63 2.39 7.59
C TRP A 371 -19.76 1.12 7.48
N THR A 372 -18.72 1.06 8.30
CA THR A 372 -17.77 -0.05 8.37
C THR A 372 -17.22 -0.21 9.77
N ASN A 373 -16.77 -1.42 10.10
CA ASN A 373 -15.93 -1.71 11.24
C ASN A 373 -14.49 -2.13 10.82
N ASP A 374 -14.24 -2.26 9.54
CA ASP A 374 -12.93 -2.53 8.97
C ASP A 374 -12.24 -1.21 8.61
N ILE A 375 -11.07 -0.97 9.18
CA ILE A 375 -10.11 0.04 8.70
C ILE A 375 -8.95 -0.76 8.14
N SER A 376 -8.98 -0.93 6.83
CA SER A 376 -8.18 -1.93 6.11
C SER A 376 -7.40 -1.27 4.98
N HIS A 377 -6.58 -2.01 4.30
CA HIS A 377 -5.57 -1.67 3.31
C HIS A 377 -5.75 -0.31 2.65
N GLY A 378 -4.75 0.55 2.77
CA GLY A 378 -4.77 1.91 2.25
C GLY A 378 -3.42 2.60 2.38
N ASP A 379 -3.36 3.88 2.03
CA ASP A 379 -2.13 4.67 2.03
C ASP A 379 -2.33 5.97 2.81
N LEU A 380 -1.33 6.37 3.60
CA LEU A 380 -1.31 7.70 4.18
C LEU A 380 -1.15 8.74 3.07
N ILE A 381 -1.82 9.88 3.24
CA ILE A 381 -1.62 11.03 2.35
C ILE A 381 -0.20 11.53 2.57
N ARG A 382 0.61 11.53 1.51
CA ARG A 382 2.07 11.63 1.56
C ARG A 382 2.67 12.33 0.34
N GLY A 383 3.95 12.64 0.41
CA GLY A 383 4.73 13.07 -0.75
C GLY A 383 4.78 12.00 -1.83
N SER A 384 4.89 12.44 -3.08
CA SER A 384 4.91 11.56 -4.25
C SER A 384 6.24 10.85 -4.47
N ASP A 385 7.34 11.40 -3.93
CA ASP A 385 8.69 10.91 -4.14
C ASP A 385 8.99 9.56 -3.44
N GLN A 386 10.16 9.03 -3.73
CA GLN A 386 10.60 7.74 -3.21
C GLN A 386 10.79 7.70 -1.68
N THR A 387 10.82 8.84 -1.01
CA THR A 387 10.94 8.90 0.46
C THR A 387 9.61 8.71 1.16
N ARG A 388 8.49 8.83 0.43
CA ARG A 388 7.12 8.67 0.94
C ARG A 388 6.88 9.46 2.22
N THR A 389 7.26 10.73 2.19
CA THR A 389 7.22 11.60 3.38
C THR A 389 5.78 11.93 3.77
N ILE A 390 5.45 11.70 5.04
CA ILE A 390 4.17 12.10 5.67
C ILE A 390 4.38 13.31 6.56
N ASP A 391 3.35 14.15 6.67
CA ASP A 391 3.33 15.31 7.57
C ASP A 391 2.51 14.98 8.83
N PRO A 392 3.15 14.77 10.00
CA PRO A 392 2.42 14.49 11.24
C PRO A 392 1.47 15.62 11.66
N CYS A 393 1.66 16.84 11.17
CA CYS A 393 0.75 17.96 11.42
C CYS A 393 -0.61 17.77 10.73
N ASN A 394 -0.65 17.01 9.60
CA ASN A 394 -1.82 16.87 8.73
C ASN A 394 -2.03 15.41 8.30
N LEU A 395 -1.94 14.46 9.24
CA LEU A 395 -2.12 13.06 8.90
C LEU A 395 -3.54 12.77 8.41
N GLN A 396 -3.61 12.11 7.27
CA GLN A 396 -4.81 11.52 6.70
C GLN A 396 -4.48 10.13 6.17
N LEU A 397 -5.43 9.20 6.26
CA LEU A 397 -5.31 7.83 5.74
C LEU A 397 -6.49 7.56 4.79
N LEU A 398 -6.20 7.33 3.53
CA LEU A 398 -7.15 6.76 2.59
C LEU A 398 -7.21 5.25 2.87
N TYR A 399 -8.36 4.74 3.24
CA TYR A 399 -8.54 3.35 3.66
C TYR A 399 -9.71 2.68 2.93
N GLN A 400 -9.71 1.38 2.93
CA GLN A 400 -10.87 0.59 2.50
C GLN A 400 -11.68 0.10 3.69
N GLY A 401 -12.98 0.07 3.51
CA GLY A 401 -13.92 -0.52 4.47
C GLY A 401 -15.10 -1.14 3.74
N ARG A 402 -15.87 -1.94 4.46
CA ARG A 402 -17.10 -2.57 3.96
C ARG A 402 -18.15 -2.67 5.05
N SER A 403 -19.40 -2.84 4.67
CA SER A 403 -20.47 -3.05 5.65
C SER A 403 -20.16 -4.30 6.50
N PRO A 404 -20.31 -4.22 7.84
CA PRO A 404 -20.15 -5.38 8.72
C PRO A 404 -21.09 -6.55 8.39
N SER A 405 -22.21 -6.27 7.74
CA SER A 405 -23.17 -7.28 7.29
C SER A 405 -22.78 -7.94 5.96
N SER A 406 -21.74 -7.47 5.26
CA SER A 406 -21.28 -8.09 4.03
C SER A 406 -20.49 -9.35 4.30
N GLY A 407 -20.72 -10.38 3.50
CA GLY A 407 -20.06 -11.69 3.60
C GLY A 407 -20.07 -12.41 2.26
N GLY A 408 -19.57 -13.64 2.26
CA GLY A 408 -19.49 -14.49 1.07
C GLY A 408 -18.08 -14.56 0.48
N ASP A 409 -17.97 -14.75 -0.83
CA ASP A 409 -16.71 -14.84 -1.54
C ASP A 409 -15.87 -13.55 -1.37
N TYR A 410 -14.59 -13.70 -1.01
CA TYR A 410 -13.69 -12.58 -0.72
C TYR A 410 -13.57 -11.62 -1.91
N GLY A 411 -13.48 -12.12 -3.13
CA GLY A 411 -13.39 -11.30 -4.34
C GLY A 411 -14.62 -10.41 -4.54
N ARG A 412 -15.76 -10.80 -3.97
CA ARG A 412 -17.04 -10.08 -4.10
C ARG A 412 -17.39 -9.22 -2.89
N LEU A 413 -16.52 -9.12 -1.89
CA LEU A 413 -16.75 -8.22 -0.77
C LEU A 413 -16.79 -6.76 -1.24
N PRO A 414 -17.83 -6.00 -0.86
CA PRO A 414 -18.08 -4.67 -1.43
C PRO A 414 -17.25 -3.60 -0.71
N TYR A 415 -15.93 -3.64 -0.85
CA TYR A 415 -15.04 -2.64 -0.30
C TYR A 415 -15.21 -1.27 -0.96
N ARG A 416 -15.11 -0.21 -0.16
CA ARG A 416 -15.27 1.20 -0.54
C ARG A 416 -14.20 2.05 0.09
N PRO A 417 -13.76 3.16 -0.56
CA PRO A 417 -12.84 4.12 0.03
C PRO A 417 -13.50 4.99 1.10
N GLY A 418 -12.76 5.24 2.15
CA GLY A 418 -13.00 6.27 3.15
C GLY A 418 -11.73 7.02 3.46
N LEU A 419 -11.84 8.23 4.03
CA LEU A 419 -10.71 9.05 4.45
C LEU A 419 -10.78 9.24 5.96
N LEU A 420 -9.70 8.89 6.65
CA LEU A 420 -9.48 9.28 8.04
C LEU A 420 -8.68 10.58 8.09
N THR A 421 -9.10 11.50 8.94
CA THR A 421 -8.33 12.70 9.28
C THR A 421 -7.99 12.64 10.77
N LEU A 422 -6.72 12.87 11.10
CA LEU A 422 -6.26 12.87 12.50
C LEU A 422 -6.98 13.99 13.27
N SER A 423 -7.64 13.63 14.37
CA SER A 423 -8.25 14.56 15.31
C SER A 423 -7.20 14.97 16.36
N ARG A 424 -7.00 16.26 16.55
CA ARG A 424 -6.08 16.84 17.53
C ARG A 424 -6.81 17.40 18.74
#